data_affc7b9da461b988c0715bd1a6ac7af1
#
_entry.id   affc7b9da461b988c0715bd1a6ac7af1
#
_cell.length_a   1.000
_cell.length_b   1.000
_cell.length_c   1.000
_cell.angle_alpha   90.00
_cell.angle_beta   90.00
_cell.angle_gamma   90.00
#
_symmetry.space_group_name_H-M   'P 1'
#
loop_
_entity.id
_entity.type
_entity.pdbx_description
1 polymer ?
#
loop_
_entity_poly.entity_id
_entity_poly.type
_entity_poly.pdbx_seq_one_letter_code
_entity_poly.pdbx_strand_id
1 'polypeptide(L)'
;SAGIESPDYVWNADSAEKTAILKLKGDASSGREAYQGCQGCHKSNGAGIPDGTYPQLAGQHASVLIKQISDIRAGLRENPKMFPFAGKHVVTPQEIADLAVYLQNMKIPRDNGKGPGTHLARGKELYLKDCQICHGDNGEGNADKFYPVVAGQHYPYMLREIRDIRKGKRRNA
;
A
#
# COMPACT_ATOMS: atom_id res chain seq x y z
N SER A 1 -8.28 3.45 -24.43
CA SER A 1 -7.09 3.03 -23.69
C SER A 1 -7.36 1.68 -23.10
N ALA A 2 -6.51 0.70 -23.40
CA ALA A 2 -6.52 -0.55 -22.66
C ALA A 2 -6.39 -0.18 -21.19
N GLY A 3 -7.37 -0.60 -20.37
CA GLY A 3 -7.34 -0.37 -18.95
C GLY A 3 -6.19 -1.14 -18.30
N ILE A 4 -6.16 -1.11 -16.99
CA ILE A 4 -5.23 -1.85 -16.14
C ILE A 4 -5.24 -3.36 -16.45
N GLU A 5 -6.31 -3.88 -17.03
CA GLU A 5 -6.49 -5.26 -17.44
C GLU A 5 -6.10 -5.44 -18.92
N SER A 6 -4.85 -5.25 -19.27
CA SER A 6 -4.34 -5.70 -20.56
C SER A 6 -3.90 -7.17 -20.45
N PRO A 7 -3.97 -7.97 -21.52
CA PRO A 7 -3.51 -9.36 -21.51
C PRO A 7 -2.05 -9.52 -21.06
N ASP A 8 -1.26 -8.48 -21.22
CA ASP A 8 0.18 -8.46 -20.93
C ASP A 8 0.52 -7.89 -19.55
N TYR A 9 -0.49 -7.48 -18.75
CA TYR A 9 -0.28 -6.85 -17.46
C TYR A 9 -1.17 -7.46 -16.37
N VAL A 10 -0.54 -8.16 -15.46
CA VAL A 10 -1.20 -8.71 -14.28
C VAL A 10 -0.85 -7.84 -13.08
N TRP A 11 -1.82 -7.10 -12.57
CA TRP A 11 -1.64 -6.20 -11.43
C TRP A 11 -1.85 -6.88 -10.06
N ASN A 12 -2.40 -8.07 -10.04
CA ASN A 12 -2.66 -8.86 -8.83
C ASN A 12 -2.39 -10.34 -9.11
N ALA A 13 -1.12 -10.69 -9.30
CA ALA A 13 -0.70 -12.06 -9.53
C ALA A 13 -0.99 -12.94 -8.31
N ASP A 14 -1.53 -14.11 -8.55
CA ASP A 14 -1.75 -15.09 -7.48
C ASP A 14 -0.41 -15.69 -7.02
N SER A 15 -0.28 -15.83 -5.70
CA SER A 15 0.77 -16.63 -5.09
C SER A 15 0.18 -17.48 -3.97
N ALA A 16 0.68 -18.69 -3.82
CA ALA A 16 0.20 -19.62 -2.80
C ALA A 16 0.35 -19.03 -1.39
N GLU A 17 1.46 -18.33 -1.13
CA GLU A 17 1.71 -17.68 0.17
C GLU A 17 0.72 -16.54 0.43
N LYS A 18 0.51 -15.64 -0.53
CA LYS A 18 -0.46 -14.55 -0.42
C LYS A 18 -1.86 -15.08 -0.15
N THR A 19 -2.29 -16.07 -0.93
CA THR A 19 -3.60 -16.72 -0.77
C THR A 19 -3.74 -17.37 0.61
N ALA A 20 -2.69 -18.00 1.12
CA ALA A 20 -2.69 -18.58 2.45
C ALA A 20 -2.79 -17.52 3.54
N ILE A 21 -2.02 -16.42 3.44
CA ILE A 21 -2.04 -15.33 4.43
C ILE A 21 -3.41 -14.64 4.46
N LEU A 22 -4.05 -14.43 3.32
CA LEU A 22 -5.38 -13.83 3.23
C LEU A 22 -6.47 -14.64 3.96
N LYS A 23 -6.25 -15.93 4.16
CA LYS A 23 -7.18 -16.81 4.91
C LYS A 23 -6.91 -16.84 6.41
N LEU A 24 -5.78 -16.31 6.86
CA LEU A 24 -5.46 -16.26 8.27
C LEU A 24 -6.30 -15.20 8.98
N LYS A 25 -6.72 -15.53 10.19
CA LYS A 25 -7.33 -14.54 11.08
C LYS A 25 -6.20 -13.76 11.75
N GLY A 26 -6.09 -12.47 11.44
CA GLY A 26 -5.14 -11.57 12.09
C GLY A 26 -5.61 -11.14 13.48
N ASP A 27 -4.66 -10.93 14.38
CA ASP A 27 -4.85 -10.40 15.71
C ASP A 27 -4.15 -9.03 15.85
N ALA A 28 -4.91 -7.98 16.20
CA ALA A 28 -4.37 -6.63 16.27
C ALA A 28 -3.39 -6.42 17.43
N SER A 29 -3.51 -7.18 18.53
CA SER A 29 -2.57 -7.09 19.65
C SER A 29 -1.21 -7.66 19.27
N SER A 30 -1.20 -8.85 18.67
CA SER A 30 0.01 -9.47 18.13
C SER A 30 0.61 -8.63 17.01
N GLY A 31 -0.23 -8.01 16.17
CA GLY A 31 0.18 -7.08 15.14
C GLY A 31 0.88 -5.84 15.68
N ARG A 32 0.45 -5.32 16.83
CA ARG A 32 1.11 -4.22 17.52
C ARG A 32 2.54 -4.60 17.95
N GLU A 33 2.72 -5.81 18.46
CA GLU A 33 4.04 -6.30 18.85
C GLU A 33 4.94 -6.49 17.63
N ALA A 34 4.46 -7.14 16.58
CA ALA A 34 5.20 -7.32 15.34
C ALA A 34 5.55 -5.98 14.66
N TYR A 35 4.71 -4.95 14.82
CA TYR A 35 4.93 -3.63 14.24
C TYR A 35 6.12 -2.88 14.82
N GLN A 36 6.63 -3.28 15.98
CA GLN A 36 7.81 -2.62 16.58
C GLN A 36 9.02 -2.61 15.63
N GLY A 37 9.19 -3.66 14.84
CA GLY A 37 10.25 -3.72 13.81
C GLY A 37 10.05 -2.76 12.62
N CYS A 38 8.84 -2.23 12.44
CA CYS A 38 8.46 -1.40 11.29
C CYS A 38 8.42 0.09 11.64
N GLN A 39 8.21 0.42 12.91
CA GLN A 39 7.95 1.80 13.36
C GLN A 39 9.15 2.74 13.24
N GLY A 40 10.37 2.21 13.12
CA GLY A 40 11.57 3.02 12.89
C GLY A 40 11.47 3.83 11.59
N CYS A 41 10.91 3.22 10.54
CA CYS A 41 10.68 3.87 9.24
C CYS A 41 9.26 4.43 9.10
N HIS A 42 8.25 3.65 9.46
CA HIS A 42 6.85 4.01 9.25
C HIS A 42 6.20 4.77 10.41
N LYS A 43 6.96 5.07 11.47
CA LYS A 43 6.53 5.73 12.72
C LYS A 43 5.56 4.87 13.54
N SER A 44 5.45 5.17 14.84
CA SER A 44 4.62 4.40 15.77
C SER A 44 3.11 4.47 15.46
N ASN A 45 2.69 5.55 14.78
CA ASN A 45 1.30 5.77 14.35
C ASN A 45 1.04 5.39 12.88
N GLY A 46 1.98 4.73 12.21
CA GLY A 46 1.86 4.34 10.81
C GLY A 46 1.86 5.50 9.81
N ALA A 47 2.25 6.70 10.23
CA ALA A 47 2.17 7.90 9.40
C ALA A 47 3.22 7.96 8.28
N GLY A 48 4.31 7.21 8.39
CA GLY A 48 5.44 7.38 7.49
C GLY A 48 6.09 8.76 7.62
N ILE A 49 6.70 9.25 6.55
CA ILE A 49 7.37 10.57 6.54
C ILE A 49 6.79 11.44 5.42
N PRO A 50 6.39 12.70 5.74
CA PRO A 50 5.74 13.60 4.77
C PRO A 50 6.54 13.92 3.52
N ASP A 51 7.87 13.79 3.56
CA ASP A 51 8.74 13.95 2.38
C ASP A 51 8.63 12.80 1.36
N GLY A 52 7.86 11.76 1.70
CA GLY A 52 7.61 10.60 0.85
C GLY A 52 8.68 9.51 0.91
N THR A 53 9.69 9.64 1.76
CA THR A 53 10.73 8.60 1.95
C THR A 53 10.12 7.28 2.38
N TYR A 54 9.16 7.32 3.30
CA TYR A 54 8.39 6.17 3.78
C TYR A 54 6.90 6.46 3.70
N PRO A 55 6.10 5.55 3.10
CA PRO A 55 4.67 5.77 2.97
C PRO A 55 3.93 5.67 4.30
N GLN A 56 2.78 6.32 4.35
CA GLN A 56 1.78 6.09 5.38
C GLN A 56 1.17 4.70 5.20
N LEU A 57 1.10 3.93 6.27
CA LEU A 57 0.48 2.60 6.33
C LEU A 57 -0.83 2.62 7.10
N ALA A 58 -0.99 3.58 8.03
CA ALA A 58 -2.18 3.69 8.86
C ALA A 58 -3.45 3.81 8.03
N GLY A 59 -4.46 3.00 8.38
CA GLY A 59 -5.76 2.99 7.72
C GLY A 59 -5.80 2.33 6.34
N GLN A 60 -4.70 1.73 5.88
CA GLN A 60 -4.71 0.96 4.64
C GLN A 60 -5.48 -0.35 4.81
N HIS A 61 -6.13 -0.83 3.76
CA HIS A 61 -6.82 -2.11 3.77
C HIS A 61 -5.88 -3.27 4.09
N ALA A 62 -6.29 -4.16 4.99
CA ALA A 62 -5.51 -5.33 5.37
C ALA A 62 -5.13 -6.19 4.16
N SER A 63 -6.06 -6.40 3.23
CA SER A 63 -5.82 -7.13 1.99
C SER A 63 -4.71 -6.51 1.13
N VAL A 64 -4.70 -5.18 1.04
CA VAL A 64 -3.67 -4.43 0.31
C VAL A 64 -2.31 -4.55 0.99
N LEU A 65 -2.25 -4.43 2.32
CA LEU A 65 -1.02 -4.59 3.09
C LEU A 65 -0.43 -6.00 2.93
N ILE A 66 -1.27 -7.04 3.03
CA ILE A 66 -0.87 -8.43 2.80
C ILE A 66 -0.32 -8.60 1.38
N LYS A 67 -1.05 -8.09 0.37
CA LYS A 67 -0.60 -8.14 -1.02
C LYS A 67 0.77 -7.48 -1.19
N GLN A 68 0.96 -6.26 -0.69
CA GLN A 68 2.19 -5.52 -0.88
C GLN A 68 3.40 -6.20 -0.22
N ILE A 69 3.27 -6.70 1.00
CA ILE A 69 4.37 -7.42 1.67
C ILE A 69 4.66 -8.72 0.95
N SER A 70 3.64 -9.47 0.55
CA SER A 70 3.78 -10.74 -0.19
C SER A 70 4.45 -10.53 -1.55
N ASP A 71 4.04 -9.50 -2.29
CA ASP A 71 4.60 -9.17 -3.60
C ASP A 71 6.07 -8.72 -3.51
N ILE A 72 6.42 -7.92 -2.50
CA ILE A 72 7.82 -7.54 -2.23
C ILE A 72 8.65 -8.78 -1.89
N ARG A 73 8.15 -9.63 -1.00
CA ARG A 73 8.81 -10.89 -0.60
C ARG A 73 9.04 -11.83 -1.77
N ALA A 74 8.07 -11.95 -2.65
CA ALA A 74 8.14 -12.81 -3.83
C ALA A 74 8.94 -12.20 -5.00
N GLY A 75 9.39 -10.95 -4.89
CA GLY A 75 10.07 -10.24 -5.97
C GLY A 75 9.13 -9.76 -7.10
N LEU A 76 7.81 -9.85 -6.90
CA LEU A 76 6.81 -9.35 -7.85
C LEU A 76 6.70 -7.82 -7.83
N ARG A 77 7.00 -7.21 -6.70
CA ARG A 77 7.18 -5.78 -6.55
C ARG A 77 8.61 -5.46 -6.12
N GLU A 78 9.34 -4.75 -6.96
CA GLU A 78 10.68 -4.29 -6.61
C GLU A 78 10.60 -3.15 -5.60
N ASN A 79 11.17 -3.37 -4.42
CA ASN A 79 11.32 -2.36 -3.38
C ASN A 79 12.58 -2.68 -2.55
N PRO A 80 13.77 -2.23 -2.99
CA PRO A 80 15.03 -2.57 -2.34
C PRO A 80 15.11 -2.14 -0.87
N LYS A 81 14.44 -1.06 -0.49
CA LYS A 81 14.42 -0.59 0.90
C LYS A 81 13.59 -1.51 1.80
N MET A 82 12.43 -1.96 1.32
CA MET A 82 11.52 -2.78 2.12
C MET A 82 11.82 -4.27 2.03
N PHE A 83 12.46 -4.73 0.97
CA PHE A 83 12.73 -6.15 0.72
C PHE A 83 13.39 -6.88 1.91
N PRO A 84 14.43 -6.33 2.59
CA PRO A 84 15.04 -6.99 3.73
C PRO A 84 14.06 -7.26 4.88
N PHE A 85 13.09 -6.36 5.08
CA PHE A 85 12.10 -6.44 6.16
C PHE A 85 10.91 -7.34 5.82
N ALA A 86 10.66 -7.58 4.54
CA ALA A 86 9.62 -8.49 4.06
C ALA A 86 10.07 -9.96 4.05
N GLY A 87 11.34 -10.25 4.32
CA GLY A 87 11.92 -11.60 4.26
C GLY A 87 11.25 -12.58 5.21
N LYS A 88 11.25 -13.88 4.83
CA LYS A 88 10.63 -14.97 5.62
C LYS A 88 11.27 -15.16 7.00
N HIS A 89 12.52 -14.73 7.16
CA HIS A 89 13.26 -14.80 8.43
C HIS A 89 12.98 -13.61 9.34
N VAL A 90 12.28 -12.58 8.84
CA VAL A 90 12.00 -11.34 9.57
C VAL A 90 10.57 -11.28 10.02
N VAL A 91 9.62 -11.66 9.17
CA VAL A 91 8.20 -11.64 9.48
C VAL A 91 7.52 -12.91 8.94
N THR A 92 6.79 -13.60 9.80
CA THR A 92 6.06 -14.82 9.47
C THR A 92 4.75 -14.52 8.75
N PRO A 93 4.12 -15.50 8.06
CA PRO A 93 2.80 -15.34 7.48
C PRO A 93 1.73 -14.88 8.48
N GLN A 94 1.72 -15.42 9.70
CA GLN A 94 0.76 -14.99 10.74
C GLN A 94 1.02 -13.56 11.17
N GLU A 95 2.25 -13.17 11.39
CA GLU A 95 2.60 -11.79 11.73
C GLU A 95 2.21 -10.80 10.61
N ILE A 96 2.28 -11.19 9.34
CA ILE A 96 1.78 -10.35 8.24
C ILE A 96 0.26 -10.13 8.36
N ALA A 97 -0.50 -11.18 8.65
CA ALA A 97 -1.95 -11.05 8.87
C ALA A 97 -2.26 -10.17 10.10
N ASP A 98 -1.53 -10.34 11.18
CA ASP A 98 -1.67 -9.57 12.42
C ASP A 98 -1.33 -8.10 12.21
N LEU A 99 -0.20 -7.80 11.56
CA LEU A 99 0.23 -6.46 11.16
C LEU A 99 -0.81 -5.77 10.28
N ALA A 100 -1.38 -6.49 9.33
CA ALA A 100 -2.36 -5.94 8.40
C ALA A 100 -3.62 -5.47 9.13
N VAL A 101 -4.14 -6.28 10.06
CA VAL A 101 -5.30 -5.90 10.88
C VAL A 101 -4.96 -4.72 11.82
N TYR A 102 -3.80 -4.75 12.45
CA TYR A 102 -3.36 -3.67 13.33
C TYR A 102 -3.28 -2.32 12.60
N LEU A 103 -2.64 -2.30 11.42
CA LEU A 103 -2.46 -1.09 10.62
C LEU A 103 -3.79 -0.61 10.01
N GLN A 104 -4.65 -1.51 9.55
CA GLN A 104 -5.97 -1.15 9.04
C GLN A 104 -6.81 -0.42 10.07
N ASN A 105 -6.70 -0.81 11.34
CA ASN A 105 -7.45 -0.21 12.45
C ASN A 105 -6.87 1.14 12.93
N MET A 106 -5.69 1.52 12.47
CA MET A 106 -5.12 2.83 12.78
C MET A 106 -5.87 3.95 12.08
N LYS A 107 -6.04 5.07 12.76
CA LYS A 107 -6.56 6.29 12.13
C LYS A 107 -5.56 6.84 11.14
N ILE A 108 -6.04 7.24 9.97
CA ILE A 108 -5.24 7.97 8.99
C ILE A 108 -4.82 9.31 9.61
N PRO A 109 -3.51 9.59 9.77
CA PRO A 109 -3.05 10.88 10.28
C PRO A 109 -3.45 12.02 9.35
N ARG A 110 -3.73 13.19 9.91
CA ARG A 110 -4.07 14.38 9.12
C ARG A 110 -2.85 15.14 8.62
N ASP A 111 -1.70 14.87 9.21
CA ASP A 111 -0.43 15.52 8.87
C ASP A 111 0.28 14.74 7.75
N ASN A 112 -0.30 14.80 6.57
CA ASN A 112 0.27 14.21 5.36
C ASN A 112 1.05 15.26 4.56
N GLY A 113 2.12 14.80 3.88
CA GLY A 113 2.88 15.62 2.94
C GLY A 113 1.99 16.08 1.79
N LYS A 114 1.88 17.40 1.61
CA LYS A 114 1.00 18.02 0.61
C LYS A 114 1.81 18.53 -0.57
N GLY A 115 1.17 18.52 -1.74
CA GLY A 115 1.70 19.14 -2.93
C GLY A 115 1.48 20.66 -2.95
N PRO A 116 1.96 21.35 -4.01
CA PRO A 116 1.87 22.81 -4.12
C PRO A 116 0.42 23.33 -4.25
N GLY A 117 -0.54 22.50 -4.58
CA GLY A 117 -1.95 22.89 -4.67
C GLY A 117 -2.31 23.78 -5.86
N THR A 118 -1.40 23.98 -6.82
CA THR A 118 -1.57 24.91 -7.93
C THR A 118 -2.55 24.46 -9.01
N HIS A 119 -2.79 23.16 -9.13
CA HIS A 119 -3.63 22.56 -10.19
C HIS A 119 -4.71 21.63 -9.64
N LEU A 120 -5.33 21.98 -8.52
CA LEU A 120 -6.31 21.13 -7.85
C LEU A 120 -7.53 20.82 -8.73
N ALA A 121 -8.05 21.80 -9.48
CA ALA A 121 -9.18 21.59 -10.38
C ALA A 121 -8.84 20.54 -11.45
N ARG A 122 -7.69 20.68 -12.07
CA ARG A 122 -7.22 19.71 -13.07
C ARG A 122 -6.95 18.34 -12.46
N GLY A 123 -6.37 18.30 -11.26
CA GLY A 123 -6.16 17.06 -10.51
C GLY A 123 -7.49 16.33 -10.23
N LYS A 124 -8.53 17.08 -9.85
CA LYS A 124 -9.86 16.52 -9.64
C LYS A 124 -10.44 15.91 -10.92
N GLU A 125 -10.37 16.62 -12.05
CA GLU A 125 -10.84 16.10 -13.35
C GLU A 125 -10.13 14.78 -13.71
N LEU A 126 -8.82 14.73 -13.57
CA LEU A 126 -8.03 13.53 -13.85
C LEU A 126 -8.39 12.37 -12.92
N TYR A 127 -8.56 12.67 -11.62
CA TYR A 127 -8.96 11.67 -10.64
C TYR A 127 -10.31 11.04 -10.99
N LEU A 128 -11.32 11.88 -11.26
CA LEU A 128 -12.66 11.42 -11.60
C LEU A 128 -12.68 10.59 -12.90
N LYS A 129 -11.82 10.96 -13.84
CA LYS A 129 -11.74 10.28 -15.13
C LYS A 129 -10.98 8.95 -15.07
N ASP A 130 -9.83 8.92 -14.40
CA ASP A 130 -8.84 7.85 -14.58
C ASP A 130 -8.58 7.04 -13.29
N CYS A 131 -8.94 7.54 -12.10
CA CYS A 131 -8.57 6.93 -10.83
C CYS A 131 -9.77 6.48 -9.99
N GLN A 132 -10.87 7.23 -10.02
CA GLN A 132 -12.05 7.02 -9.18
C GLN A 132 -12.64 5.61 -9.32
N ILE A 133 -12.65 5.06 -10.51
CA ILE A 133 -13.24 3.74 -10.78
C ILE A 133 -12.63 2.62 -9.91
N CYS A 134 -11.37 2.76 -9.54
CA CYS A 134 -10.67 1.81 -8.67
C CYS A 134 -10.54 2.34 -7.23
N HIS A 135 -10.23 3.62 -7.08
CA HIS A 135 -9.89 4.18 -5.77
C HIS A 135 -11.07 4.80 -5.02
N GLY A 136 -12.27 4.80 -5.62
CA GLY A 136 -13.50 5.32 -4.99
C GLY A 136 -13.64 6.83 -5.09
N ASP A 137 -14.78 7.35 -4.61
CA ASP A 137 -15.12 8.77 -4.72
C ASP A 137 -14.22 9.67 -3.87
N ASN A 138 -13.72 9.15 -2.76
CA ASN A 138 -12.91 9.86 -1.77
C ASN A 138 -11.51 9.26 -1.58
N GLY A 139 -11.06 8.41 -2.49
CA GLY A 139 -9.77 7.75 -2.39
C GLY A 139 -9.72 6.62 -1.37
N GLU A 140 -10.87 6.07 -1.01
CA GLU A 140 -11.03 5.00 -0.01
C GLU A 140 -10.63 3.61 -0.50
N GLY A 141 -10.46 3.43 -1.80
CA GLY A 141 -10.12 2.14 -2.40
C GLY A 141 -11.20 1.07 -2.27
N ASN A 142 -10.80 -0.17 -2.41
CA ASN A 142 -11.67 -1.34 -2.26
C ASN A 142 -10.87 -2.54 -1.75
N ALA A 143 -11.17 -3.00 -0.53
CA ALA A 143 -10.44 -4.08 0.11
C ALA A 143 -10.55 -5.42 -0.65
N ASP A 144 -11.73 -5.76 -1.15
CA ASP A 144 -12.00 -7.03 -1.82
C ASP A 144 -11.31 -7.12 -3.18
N LYS A 145 -11.12 -5.98 -3.82
CA LYS A 145 -10.44 -5.87 -5.12
C LYS A 145 -8.96 -5.50 -5.00
N PHE A 146 -8.41 -5.40 -3.79
CA PHE A 146 -7.04 -4.98 -3.53
C PHE A 146 -6.70 -3.58 -4.07
N TYR A 147 -7.69 -2.71 -4.17
CA TYR A 147 -7.47 -1.32 -4.54
C TYR A 147 -7.12 -0.51 -3.29
N PRO A 148 -5.92 0.09 -3.23
CA PRO A 148 -5.47 0.77 -2.03
C PRO A 148 -6.25 2.04 -1.72
N VAL A 149 -6.35 2.36 -0.43
CA VAL A 149 -6.66 3.70 0.04
C VAL A 149 -5.55 4.62 -0.44
N VAL A 150 -5.90 5.67 -1.17
CA VAL A 150 -4.96 6.73 -1.61
C VAL A 150 -5.20 8.05 -0.90
N ALA A 151 -6.36 8.19 -0.26
CA ALA A 151 -6.68 9.35 0.58
C ALA A 151 -5.68 9.48 1.73
N GLY A 152 -5.17 10.69 1.95
CA GLY A 152 -4.27 11.00 3.05
C GLY A 152 -2.82 10.51 2.88
N GLN A 153 -2.48 9.87 1.76
CA GLN A 153 -1.10 9.49 1.45
C GLN A 153 -0.25 10.73 1.15
N HIS A 154 1.05 10.65 1.43
CA HIS A 154 2.00 11.74 1.17
C HIS A 154 2.13 12.04 -0.33
N TYR A 155 1.96 13.30 -0.71
CA TYR A 155 2.09 13.74 -2.10
C TYR A 155 3.42 13.32 -2.76
N PRO A 156 4.60 13.50 -2.14
CA PRO A 156 5.85 13.10 -2.78
C PRO A 156 5.94 11.59 -3.00
N TYR A 157 5.38 10.79 -2.08
CA TYR A 157 5.30 9.35 -2.23
C TYR A 157 4.39 8.96 -3.41
N MET A 158 3.17 9.49 -3.46
CA MET A 158 2.23 9.20 -4.55
C MET A 158 2.79 9.58 -5.91
N LEU A 159 3.41 10.76 -6.00
CA LEU A 159 4.02 11.24 -7.25
C LEU A 159 5.12 10.30 -7.74
N ARG A 160 5.98 9.84 -6.82
CA ARG A 160 7.02 8.85 -7.14
C ARG A 160 6.42 7.53 -7.61
N GLU A 161 5.46 7.00 -6.89
CA GLU A 161 4.86 5.71 -7.20
C GLU A 161 4.14 5.73 -8.57
N ILE A 162 3.38 6.79 -8.87
CA ILE A 162 2.73 6.94 -10.17
C ILE A 162 3.78 7.01 -11.30
N ARG A 163 4.87 7.75 -11.09
CA ARG A 163 5.96 7.83 -12.07
C ARG A 163 6.66 6.49 -12.27
N ASP A 164 6.89 5.76 -11.20
CA ASP A 164 7.57 4.45 -11.23
C ASP A 164 6.68 3.38 -11.88
N ILE A 165 5.38 3.40 -11.64
CA ILE A 165 4.41 2.54 -12.33
C ILE A 165 4.43 2.86 -13.85
N ARG A 166 4.33 4.13 -14.24
CA ARG A 166 4.37 4.54 -15.64
C ARG A 166 5.65 4.15 -16.38
N LYS A 167 6.78 4.13 -15.68
CA LYS A 167 8.10 3.76 -16.23
C LYS A 167 8.38 2.26 -16.15
N GLY A 168 7.46 1.46 -15.61
CA GLY A 168 7.67 0.03 -15.40
C GLY A 168 8.67 -0.31 -14.30
N LYS A 169 9.12 0.68 -13.51
CA LYS A 169 10.01 0.45 -12.37
C LYS A 169 9.29 -0.18 -11.18
N ARG A 170 8.03 0.18 -10.98
CA ARG A 170 7.14 -0.48 -10.04
C ARG A 170 6.14 -1.33 -10.80
N ARG A 171 6.23 -2.62 -10.61
CA ARG A 171 5.20 -3.57 -11.04
C ARG A 171 4.27 -3.83 -9.88
N ASN A 172 2.98 -3.78 -10.11
CA ASN A 172 1.96 -4.10 -9.09
C ASN A 172 1.39 -5.51 -9.29
N ALA A 173 2.17 -6.35 -9.94
CA ALA A 173 1.77 -7.72 -10.22
C ALA A 173 1.59 -8.56 -8.96
#